data_7e9ced2c74a6bd8c1fbbb7b7eebf01c3
#
_entry.id   7e9ced2c74a6bd8c1fbbb7b7eebf01c3
#
_cell.length_a   1.000
_cell.length_b   1.000
_cell.length_c   1.000
_cell.angle_alpha   90.00
_cell.angle_beta   90.00
_cell.angle_gamma   90.00
#
_symmetry.space_group_name_H-M   'P 1'
#
loop_
_entity.id
_entity.type
_entity.pdbx_description
1 polymer ?
#
loop_
_entity_poly.entity_id
_entity_poly.type
_entity_poly.pdbx_seq_one_letter_code
_entity_poly.pdbx_strand_id
1 'polypeptide(L)'
;TNSALKYATYDGSSWTTSTVDSTGAVGEYSSIAVDSNDDIHISYFDSTNYDLKYVTGNGLSWTTSTVDSTGNVGEYTSIAVDSNDNIHISYYDHTNDDLKYATYDGSSWAVSTVDSTGVVGQYTSIAVDSNDDLHISYNDADNDDLKYATYDGSSWSTSTVDITGNVGKYTSIAVDSNDDLH
;
A
#
# COMPACT_ATOMS: atom_id res chain seq x y z
N THR A 1 9.73 21.73 11.11
CA THR A 1 10.12 21.39 9.73
C THR A 1 9.03 20.48 9.19
N ASN A 2 8.33 20.91 8.13
CA ASN A 2 7.36 20.03 7.47
C ASN A 2 8.09 18.83 6.91
N SER A 3 7.59 17.62 7.17
CA SER A 3 7.99 16.40 6.47
C SER A 3 7.58 16.51 5.01
N ALA A 4 8.37 15.97 4.10
CA ALA A 4 8.09 15.98 2.68
C ALA A 4 8.39 14.61 2.09
N LEU A 5 7.57 14.17 1.14
CA LEU A 5 7.84 12.96 0.36
C LEU A 5 9.02 13.24 -0.58
N LYS A 6 10.03 12.38 -0.53
CA LYS A 6 11.24 12.45 -1.36
C LYS A 6 11.37 11.20 -2.21
N TYR A 7 11.92 11.37 -3.40
CA TYR A 7 12.30 10.30 -4.30
C TYR A 7 13.81 10.31 -4.52
N ALA A 8 14.41 9.14 -4.60
CA ALA A 8 15.83 8.96 -4.93
C ALA A 8 15.97 7.92 -6.04
N THR A 9 16.82 8.18 -7.03
CA THR A 9 17.16 7.24 -8.10
C THR A 9 18.68 7.12 -8.27
N TYR A 10 19.14 5.95 -8.69
CA TYR A 10 20.56 5.65 -8.95
C TYR A 10 20.76 5.29 -10.42
N ASP A 11 21.66 5.99 -11.10
CA ASP A 11 21.95 5.84 -12.53
C ASP A 11 23.07 4.84 -12.85
N GLY A 12 23.53 4.09 -11.83
CA GLY A 12 24.69 3.19 -11.92
C GLY A 12 26.01 3.83 -11.45
N SER A 13 26.04 5.16 -11.27
CA SER A 13 27.22 5.91 -10.81
C SER A 13 26.94 6.84 -9.63
N SER A 14 25.77 7.48 -9.61
CA SER A 14 25.42 8.49 -8.60
C SER A 14 23.93 8.43 -8.23
N TRP A 15 23.61 8.87 -7.00
CA TRP A 15 22.25 9.10 -6.55
C TRP A 15 21.81 10.51 -6.88
N THR A 16 20.59 10.65 -7.39
CA THR A 16 19.89 11.92 -7.48
C THR A 16 18.63 11.88 -6.62
N THR A 17 18.26 13.02 -6.03
CA THR A 17 17.08 13.13 -5.17
C THR A 17 16.21 14.29 -5.60
N SER A 18 14.89 14.13 -5.51
CA SER A 18 13.90 15.17 -5.77
C SER A 18 12.83 15.21 -4.68
N THR A 19 12.17 16.36 -4.55
CA THR A 19 10.97 16.48 -3.72
C THR A 19 9.77 16.13 -4.58
N VAL A 20 8.95 15.19 -4.09
CA VAL A 20 7.73 14.72 -4.77
C VAL A 20 6.53 15.51 -4.30
N ASP A 21 6.33 15.59 -2.98
CA ASP A 21 5.28 16.39 -2.36
C ASP A 21 5.82 17.06 -1.09
N SER A 22 5.47 18.32 -0.88
CA SER A 22 5.83 19.12 0.32
C SER A 22 4.64 19.92 0.84
N THR A 23 3.42 19.54 0.46
CA THR A 23 2.19 20.22 0.82
C THR A 23 1.70 19.72 2.19
N GLY A 24 2.26 20.28 3.25
CA GLY A 24 1.98 19.83 4.63
C GLY A 24 3.02 18.86 5.16
N ALA A 25 2.63 18.04 6.13
CA ALA A 25 3.43 16.94 6.65
C ALA A 25 3.00 15.66 5.92
N VAL A 26 3.77 15.25 4.90
CA VAL A 26 3.41 14.18 3.98
C VAL A 26 4.57 13.19 3.80
N GLY A 27 4.26 11.96 3.35
CA GLY A 27 5.24 10.95 2.99
C GLY A 27 5.54 9.93 4.09
N GLU A 28 4.78 9.90 5.17
CA GLU A 28 4.86 8.82 6.15
C GLU A 28 4.31 7.51 5.56
N TYR A 29 4.85 6.36 6.01
CA TYR A 29 4.44 5.02 5.56
C TYR A 29 4.48 4.82 4.04
N SER A 30 5.36 5.51 3.32
CA SER A 30 5.40 5.46 1.86
C SER A 30 5.81 4.09 1.30
N SER A 31 5.19 3.70 0.19
CA SER A 31 5.50 2.51 -0.59
C SER A 31 5.59 2.86 -2.07
N ILE A 32 6.46 2.18 -2.83
CA ILE A 32 6.76 2.49 -4.23
C ILE A 32 6.64 1.25 -5.10
N ALA A 33 6.08 1.42 -6.29
CA ALA A 33 6.05 0.43 -7.37
C ALA A 33 6.34 1.09 -8.71
N VAL A 34 6.68 0.29 -9.72
CA VAL A 34 6.96 0.74 -11.09
C VAL A 34 6.11 -0.10 -12.03
N ASP A 35 5.45 0.54 -13.01
CA ASP A 35 4.63 -0.14 -14.01
C ASP A 35 5.43 -0.59 -15.25
N SER A 36 4.74 -1.19 -16.24
CA SER A 36 5.35 -1.70 -17.47
C SER A 36 5.93 -0.60 -18.39
N ASN A 37 5.57 0.66 -18.17
CA ASN A 37 6.05 1.83 -18.90
C ASN A 37 7.20 2.56 -18.22
N ASP A 38 7.73 2.00 -17.11
CA ASP A 38 8.71 2.63 -16.22
C ASP A 38 8.17 3.88 -15.48
N ASP A 39 6.84 4.06 -15.43
CA ASP A 39 6.23 5.10 -14.61
C ASP A 39 6.25 4.68 -13.12
N ILE A 40 6.52 5.66 -12.27
CA ILE A 40 6.70 5.46 -10.83
C ILE A 40 5.38 5.77 -10.11
N HIS A 41 4.99 4.89 -9.21
CA HIS A 41 3.79 4.98 -8.38
C HIS A 41 4.17 4.94 -6.91
N ILE A 42 3.71 5.91 -6.11
CA ILE A 42 4.00 5.96 -4.68
C ILE A 42 2.70 6.21 -3.92
N SER A 43 2.37 5.33 -2.98
CA SER A 43 1.36 5.57 -1.96
C SER A 43 2.00 6.12 -0.70
N TYR A 44 1.32 7.01 0.02
CA TYR A 44 1.83 7.62 1.26
C TYR A 44 0.71 8.21 2.10
N PHE A 45 0.99 8.42 3.37
CA PHE A 45 0.09 9.05 4.32
C PHE A 45 0.36 10.56 4.39
N ASP A 46 -0.72 11.35 4.36
CA ASP A 46 -0.75 12.78 4.64
C ASP A 46 -1.18 12.98 6.10
N SER A 47 -0.23 13.18 7.00
CA SER A 47 -0.50 13.37 8.43
C SER A 47 -1.05 14.76 8.77
N THR A 48 -1.13 15.69 7.81
CA THR A 48 -1.81 16.99 7.98
C THR A 48 -3.32 16.85 7.84
N ASN A 49 -3.77 16.07 6.85
CA ASN A 49 -5.18 15.89 6.54
C ASN A 49 -5.73 14.53 6.97
N TYR A 50 -4.84 13.60 7.35
CA TYR A 50 -5.14 12.21 7.68
C TYR A 50 -5.72 11.42 6.50
N ASP A 51 -5.16 11.65 5.30
CA ASP A 51 -5.60 11.08 4.05
C ASP A 51 -4.61 10.03 3.50
N LEU A 52 -5.13 9.02 2.79
CA LEU A 52 -4.34 8.23 1.86
C LEU A 52 -4.08 9.01 0.59
N LYS A 53 -2.82 9.22 0.27
CA LYS A 53 -2.38 9.92 -0.93
C LYS A 53 -1.65 8.98 -1.88
N TYR A 54 -1.67 9.35 -3.14
CA TYR A 54 -0.96 8.69 -4.22
C TYR A 54 -0.31 9.72 -5.13
N VAL A 55 0.83 9.36 -5.68
CA VAL A 55 1.52 10.14 -6.70
C VAL A 55 2.07 9.24 -7.78
N THR A 56 1.99 9.69 -9.03
CA THR A 56 2.64 9.07 -10.16
C THR A 56 3.53 10.05 -10.90
N GLY A 57 4.56 9.55 -11.58
CA GLY A 57 5.48 10.35 -12.38
C GLY A 57 6.63 9.55 -12.95
N ASN A 58 7.45 10.22 -13.73
CA ASN A 58 8.62 9.64 -14.43
C ASN A 58 9.96 9.98 -13.76
N GLY A 59 9.93 10.36 -12.49
CA GLY A 59 11.11 10.81 -11.74
C GLY A 59 11.49 12.29 -11.92
N LEU A 60 10.94 12.97 -12.93
CA LEU A 60 11.19 14.40 -13.21
C LEU A 60 9.96 15.28 -12.92
N SER A 61 8.77 14.77 -13.21
CA SER A 61 7.49 15.43 -12.95
C SER A 61 6.56 14.48 -12.20
N TRP A 62 5.74 15.05 -11.32
CA TRP A 62 4.89 14.30 -10.42
C TRP A 62 3.47 14.83 -10.45
N THR A 63 2.49 13.93 -10.42
CA THR A 63 1.06 14.24 -10.29
C THR A 63 0.52 13.55 -9.05
N THR A 64 0.02 14.35 -8.10
CA THR A 64 -0.53 13.88 -6.83
C THR A 64 -2.04 13.81 -6.86
N SER A 65 -2.62 12.85 -6.16
CA SER A 65 -4.06 12.74 -5.91
C SER A 65 -4.34 12.24 -4.50
N THR A 66 -5.54 12.54 -3.98
CA THR A 66 -6.07 11.92 -2.77
C THR A 66 -6.88 10.69 -3.17
N VAL A 67 -6.59 9.56 -2.54
CA VAL A 67 -7.24 8.27 -2.82
C VAL A 67 -8.44 8.05 -1.89
N ASP A 68 -8.23 8.23 -0.59
CA ASP A 68 -9.27 8.16 0.43
C ASP A 68 -9.05 9.27 1.46
N SER A 69 -10.12 9.96 1.83
CA SER A 69 -10.14 11.04 2.84
C SER A 69 -11.28 10.86 3.84
N THR A 70 -11.80 9.63 3.95
CA THR A 70 -12.94 9.33 4.82
C THR A 70 -12.45 8.94 6.22
N GLY A 71 -12.13 9.92 7.02
CA GLY A 71 -11.58 9.73 8.38
C GLY A 71 -10.07 9.82 8.43
N ASN A 72 -9.43 9.13 9.39
CA ASN A 72 -7.98 8.97 9.46
C ASN A 72 -7.62 7.67 8.75
N VAL A 73 -7.12 7.76 7.51
CA VAL A 73 -6.91 6.62 6.60
C VAL A 73 -5.57 6.73 5.89
N GLY A 74 -4.95 5.58 5.56
CA GLY A 74 -3.71 5.55 4.77
C GLY A 74 -2.43 5.29 5.55
N GLU A 75 -2.52 5.04 6.86
CA GLU A 75 -1.35 4.57 7.61
C GLU A 75 -0.92 3.16 7.14
N TYR A 76 0.38 2.86 7.23
CA TYR A 76 0.98 1.56 6.85
C TYR A 76 0.70 1.15 5.41
N THR A 77 0.53 2.11 4.49
CA THR A 77 0.20 1.82 3.10
C THR A 77 1.26 0.98 2.38
N SER A 78 0.81 0.08 1.50
CA SER A 78 1.64 -0.71 0.59
C SER A 78 1.02 -0.70 -0.81
N ILE A 79 1.84 -0.62 -1.86
CA ILE A 79 1.41 -0.49 -3.26
C ILE A 79 1.99 -1.60 -4.13
N ALA A 80 1.19 -2.11 -5.04
CA ALA A 80 1.58 -3.05 -6.10
C ALA A 80 0.93 -2.67 -7.43
N VAL A 81 1.47 -3.17 -8.54
CA VAL A 81 0.96 -2.98 -9.91
C VAL A 81 0.73 -4.35 -10.52
N ASP A 82 -0.42 -4.54 -11.18
CA ASP A 82 -0.76 -5.77 -11.86
C ASP A 82 -0.26 -5.81 -13.32
N SER A 83 -0.52 -6.90 -14.05
CA SER A 83 -0.08 -7.08 -15.44
C SER A 83 -0.75 -6.14 -16.44
N ASN A 84 -1.81 -5.45 -16.05
CA ASN A 84 -2.57 -4.47 -16.84
C ASN A 84 -2.24 -3.03 -16.45
N ASP A 85 -1.21 -2.83 -15.64
CA ASP A 85 -0.80 -1.53 -15.06
C ASP A 85 -1.87 -0.91 -14.13
N ASN A 86 -2.81 -1.72 -13.60
CA ASN A 86 -3.70 -1.24 -12.54
C ASN A 86 -2.94 -1.13 -11.22
N ILE A 87 -3.30 -0.12 -10.44
CA ILE A 87 -2.67 0.15 -9.14
C ILE A 87 -3.50 -0.45 -8.02
N HIS A 88 -2.83 -1.13 -7.11
CA HIS A 88 -3.41 -1.76 -5.92
C HIS A 88 -2.73 -1.25 -4.67
N ILE A 89 -3.51 -0.73 -3.71
CA ILE A 89 -3.00 -0.18 -2.45
C ILE A 89 -3.74 -0.82 -1.29
N SER A 90 -3.02 -1.46 -0.38
CA SER A 90 -3.53 -1.84 0.93
C SER A 90 -3.12 -0.80 1.97
N TYR A 91 -3.98 -0.52 2.96
CA TYR A 91 -3.73 0.47 4.00
C TYR A 91 -4.62 0.26 5.23
N TYR A 92 -4.25 0.89 6.33
CA TYR A 92 -4.99 0.88 7.57
C TYR A 92 -5.93 2.09 7.65
N ASP A 93 -7.18 1.83 8.03
CA ASP A 93 -8.17 2.82 8.42
C ASP A 93 -8.19 2.93 9.95
N HIS A 94 -7.50 3.94 10.48
CA HIS A 94 -7.41 4.17 11.92
C HIS A 94 -8.75 4.60 12.56
N THR A 95 -9.68 5.16 11.76
CA THR A 95 -10.98 5.59 12.26
C THR A 95 -11.88 4.40 12.60
N ASN A 96 -11.81 3.34 11.78
CA ASN A 96 -12.64 2.16 11.94
C ASN A 96 -11.87 0.92 12.41
N ASP A 97 -10.54 1.02 12.51
CA ASP A 97 -9.61 -0.07 12.83
C ASP A 97 -9.63 -1.22 11.81
N ASP A 98 -9.85 -0.88 10.51
CA ASP A 98 -10.05 -1.83 9.42
C ASP A 98 -8.81 -1.95 8.51
N LEU A 99 -8.64 -3.14 7.89
CA LEU A 99 -7.82 -3.29 6.69
C LEU A 99 -8.64 -2.83 5.48
N LYS A 100 -8.13 -1.82 4.75
CA LYS A 100 -8.74 -1.32 3.53
C LYS A 100 -7.87 -1.55 2.30
N TYR A 101 -8.51 -1.46 1.16
CA TYR A 101 -7.93 -1.62 -0.16
C TYR A 101 -8.47 -0.57 -1.11
N ALA A 102 -7.58 -0.01 -1.94
CA ALA A 102 -7.93 0.87 -3.04
C ALA A 102 -7.31 0.36 -4.35
N THR A 103 -8.05 0.51 -5.46
CA THR A 103 -7.54 0.20 -6.81
C THR A 103 -7.83 1.33 -7.78
N TYR A 104 -6.93 1.52 -8.76
CA TYR A 104 -7.06 2.48 -9.85
C TYR A 104 -6.92 1.76 -11.18
N ASP A 105 -7.94 1.90 -12.03
CA ASP A 105 -8.06 1.25 -13.35
C ASP A 105 -7.59 2.15 -14.52
N GLY A 106 -6.81 3.19 -14.22
CA GLY A 106 -6.43 4.21 -15.21
C GLY A 106 -7.43 5.35 -15.37
N SER A 107 -8.63 5.26 -14.78
CA SER A 107 -9.69 6.28 -14.87
C SER A 107 -10.22 6.76 -13.52
N SER A 108 -10.41 5.87 -12.56
CA SER A 108 -11.00 6.17 -11.26
C SER A 108 -10.47 5.27 -10.14
N TRP A 109 -10.49 5.81 -8.92
CA TRP A 109 -10.22 5.03 -7.71
C TRP A 109 -11.50 4.34 -7.23
N ALA A 110 -11.37 3.07 -6.84
CA ALA A 110 -12.39 2.32 -6.10
C ALA A 110 -11.80 1.91 -4.74
N VAL A 111 -12.56 2.08 -3.67
CA VAL A 111 -12.14 1.79 -2.29
C VAL A 111 -13.09 0.75 -1.67
N SER A 112 -12.54 -0.21 -0.93
CA SER A 112 -13.31 -1.23 -0.20
C SER A 112 -12.63 -1.61 1.11
N THR A 113 -13.42 -2.17 2.05
CA THR A 113 -12.91 -2.81 3.26
C THR A 113 -12.63 -4.28 2.98
N VAL A 114 -11.46 -4.76 3.41
CA VAL A 114 -11.01 -6.15 3.26
C VAL A 114 -11.32 -6.97 4.50
N ASP A 115 -10.96 -6.45 5.67
CA ASP A 115 -11.25 -7.06 6.97
C ASP A 115 -11.61 -5.97 7.97
N SER A 116 -12.69 -6.18 8.74
CA SER A 116 -13.19 -5.28 9.79
C SER A 116 -13.45 -6.03 11.10
N THR A 117 -12.77 -7.16 11.30
CA THR A 117 -12.95 -8.00 12.47
C THR A 117 -11.93 -7.66 13.55
N GLY A 118 -12.23 -6.67 14.38
CA GLY A 118 -11.32 -6.17 15.42
C GLY A 118 -10.37 -5.08 14.91
N VAL A 119 -9.22 -4.88 15.58
CA VAL A 119 -8.18 -3.92 15.17
C VAL A 119 -7.23 -4.61 14.21
N VAL A 120 -7.49 -4.48 12.89
CA VAL A 120 -6.79 -5.23 11.84
C VAL A 120 -6.25 -4.32 10.73
N GLY A 121 -5.20 -4.76 10.01
CA GLY A 121 -4.68 -4.04 8.85
C GLY A 121 -3.46 -3.16 9.12
N GLN A 122 -2.95 -3.12 10.35
CA GLN A 122 -1.69 -2.45 10.62
C GLN A 122 -0.51 -3.20 9.96
N TYR A 123 0.54 -2.46 9.58
CA TYR A 123 1.76 -3.00 8.95
C TYR A 123 1.50 -3.84 7.70
N THR A 124 0.47 -3.48 6.92
CA THR A 124 0.07 -4.24 5.74
C THR A 124 1.15 -4.24 4.65
N SER A 125 1.21 -5.34 3.89
CA SER A 125 2.04 -5.49 2.70
C SER A 125 1.23 -6.21 1.62
N ILE A 126 1.24 -5.72 0.37
CA ILE A 126 0.50 -6.26 -0.77
C ILE A 126 1.45 -6.76 -1.85
N ALA A 127 1.12 -7.89 -2.48
CA ALA A 127 1.78 -8.43 -3.66
C ALA A 127 0.72 -8.91 -4.67
N VAL A 128 1.12 -9.03 -5.94
CA VAL A 128 0.30 -9.53 -7.06
C VAL A 128 1.00 -10.76 -7.64
N ASP A 129 0.25 -11.81 -7.94
CA ASP A 129 0.78 -13.03 -8.58
C ASP A 129 0.64 -12.97 -10.11
N SER A 130 1.04 -14.05 -10.81
CA SER A 130 1.01 -14.14 -12.28
C SER A 130 -0.40 -14.21 -12.88
N ASN A 131 -1.43 -14.44 -12.07
CA ASN A 131 -2.84 -14.47 -12.46
C ASN A 131 -3.56 -13.14 -12.17
N ASP A 132 -2.82 -12.12 -11.68
CA ASP A 132 -3.32 -10.87 -11.14
C ASP A 132 -4.16 -11.04 -9.84
N ASP A 133 -4.02 -12.19 -9.13
CA ASP A 133 -4.59 -12.35 -7.81
C ASP A 133 -3.80 -11.55 -6.78
N LEU A 134 -4.52 -10.96 -5.81
CA LEU A 134 -3.91 -10.10 -4.80
C LEU A 134 -3.69 -10.84 -3.49
N HIS A 135 -2.56 -10.57 -2.86
CA HIS A 135 -2.12 -11.15 -1.60
C HIS A 135 -1.72 -10.06 -0.63
N ILE A 136 -2.34 -10.05 0.56
CA ILE A 136 -2.04 -9.05 1.60
C ILE A 136 -1.69 -9.77 2.90
N SER A 137 -0.52 -9.47 3.46
CA SER A 137 -0.19 -9.81 4.84
C SER A 137 -0.41 -8.60 5.75
N TYR A 138 -0.92 -8.81 6.96
CA TYR A 138 -1.23 -7.74 7.92
C TYR A 138 -1.29 -8.23 9.35
N ASN A 139 -1.25 -7.30 10.30
CA ASN A 139 -1.36 -7.58 11.73
C ASN A 139 -2.82 -7.49 12.21
N ASP A 140 -3.21 -8.42 13.05
CA ASP A 140 -4.37 -8.35 13.94
C ASP A 140 -3.87 -7.90 15.31
N ALA A 141 -4.10 -6.64 15.66
CA ALA A 141 -3.55 -6.06 16.90
C ALA A 141 -4.33 -6.44 18.15
N ASP A 142 -5.59 -6.90 18.01
CA ASP A 142 -6.38 -7.39 19.14
C ASP A 142 -5.90 -8.76 19.63
N ASN A 143 -5.43 -9.61 18.71
CA ASN A 143 -4.99 -10.98 19.00
C ASN A 143 -3.47 -11.14 18.95
N ASP A 144 -2.74 -10.11 18.52
CA ASP A 144 -1.29 -10.16 18.24
C ASP A 144 -0.93 -11.20 17.16
N ASP A 145 -1.82 -11.42 16.16
CA ASP A 145 -1.71 -12.46 15.15
C ASP A 145 -1.17 -11.92 13.81
N LEU A 146 -0.53 -12.82 13.03
CA LEU A 146 -0.27 -12.60 11.62
C LEU A 146 -1.46 -13.09 10.80
N LYS A 147 -2.07 -12.20 10.02
CA LYS A 147 -3.17 -12.50 9.11
C LYS A 147 -2.79 -12.33 7.65
N TYR A 148 -3.59 -12.95 6.80
CA TYR A 148 -3.47 -12.94 5.35
C TYR A 148 -4.83 -12.78 4.71
N ALA A 149 -4.89 -11.97 3.64
CA ALA A 149 -6.06 -11.82 2.77
C ALA A 149 -5.65 -12.07 1.32
N THR A 150 -6.56 -12.66 0.53
CA THR A 150 -6.41 -12.83 -0.91
C THR A 150 -7.66 -12.42 -1.65
N TYR A 151 -7.50 -11.90 -2.87
CA TYR A 151 -8.57 -11.52 -3.79
C TYR A 151 -8.40 -12.25 -5.12
N ASP A 152 -9.42 -13.00 -5.54
CA ASP A 152 -9.44 -13.86 -6.73
C ASP A 152 -10.08 -13.16 -7.96
N GLY A 153 -10.15 -11.83 -7.96
CA GLY A 153 -10.86 -11.05 -8.99
C GLY A 153 -12.36 -10.89 -8.72
N SER A 154 -12.92 -11.56 -7.70
CA SER A 154 -14.36 -11.49 -7.38
C SER A 154 -14.64 -11.20 -5.90
N SER A 155 -13.86 -11.76 -4.99
CA SER A 155 -14.10 -11.65 -3.54
C SER A 155 -12.82 -11.73 -2.72
N TRP A 156 -12.83 -11.08 -1.55
CA TRP A 156 -11.79 -11.20 -0.55
C TRP A 156 -12.04 -12.44 0.33
N SER A 157 -10.95 -13.14 0.66
CA SER A 157 -10.91 -14.21 1.66
C SER A 157 -9.80 -13.91 2.66
N THR A 158 -10.09 -14.06 3.98
CA THR A 158 -9.12 -13.80 5.05
C THR A 158 -8.83 -15.06 5.86
N SER A 159 -7.61 -15.18 6.38
CA SER A 159 -7.20 -16.28 7.26
C SER A 159 -6.12 -15.82 8.23
N THR A 160 -5.99 -16.53 9.36
CA THR A 160 -4.89 -16.35 10.29
C THR A 160 -3.74 -17.29 9.94
N VAL A 161 -2.52 -16.77 9.86
CA VAL A 161 -1.31 -17.52 9.47
C VAL A 161 -0.57 -18.03 10.71
N ASP A 162 -0.37 -17.16 11.70
CA ASP A 162 0.33 -17.50 12.95
C ASP A 162 -0.32 -16.78 14.14
N ILE A 163 -0.56 -17.56 15.21
CA ILE A 163 -1.15 -17.12 16.49
C ILE A 163 -0.16 -17.25 17.65
N THR A 164 1.11 -17.54 17.36
CA THR A 164 2.09 -17.89 18.40
C THR A 164 2.87 -16.68 18.88
N GLY A 165 2.39 -16.05 19.93
CA GLY A 165 3.01 -14.88 20.54
C GLY A 165 2.56 -13.57 19.87
N ASN A 166 3.38 -12.51 19.93
CA ASN A 166 3.08 -11.24 19.28
C ASN A 166 3.76 -11.23 17.92
N VAL A 167 3.01 -11.54 16.87
CA VAL A 167 3.47 -11.68 15.48
C VAL A 167 2.72 -10.76 14.54
N GLY A 168 3.12 -10.70 13.25
CA GLY A 168 2.42 -9.93 12.21
C GLY A 168 2.76 -8.44 12.15
N LYS A 169 3.61 -7.90 13.04
CA LYS A 169 4.08 -6.51 12.94
C LYS A 169 5.20 -6.39 11.91
N TYR A 170 5.16 -5.31 11.12
CA TYR A 170 6.16 -5.03 10.07
C TYR A 170 6.27 -6.18 9.05
N THR A 171 5.12 -6.76 8.70
CA THR A 171 5.07 -7.86 7.73
C THR A 171 5.50 -7.39 6.33
N SER A 172 6.00 -8.34 5.55
CA SER A 172 6.32 -8.16 4.13
C SER A 172 5.97 -9.45 3.41
N ILE A 173 5.25 -9.35 2.30
CA ILE A 173 4.87 -10.48 1.45
C ILE A 173 5.53 -10.34 0.09
N ALA A 174 5.93 -11.47 -0.49
CA ALA A 174 6.44 -11.55 -1.85
C ALA A 174 5.89 -12.80 -2.54
N VAL A 175 5.77 -12.73 -3.86
CA VAL A 175 5.37 -13.84 -4.73
C VAL A 175 6.58 -14.23 -5.57
N ASP A 176 6.90 -15.53 -5.65
CA ASP A 176 7.97 -16.02 -6.51
C ASP A 176 7.46 -16.39 -7.92
N SER A 177 8.36 -16.84 -8.80
CA SER A 177 8.02 -17.19 -10.20
C SER A 177 7.14 -18.45 -10.36
N ASN A 178 6.84 -19.16 -9.28
CA ASN A 178 5.92 -20.31 -9.26
C ASN A 178 4.58 -19.94 -8.61
N ASP A 179 4.37 -18.66 -8.29
CA ASP A 179 3.25 -18.11 -7.51
C ASP A 179 3.23 -18.63 -6.05
N ASP A 180 4.38 -19.07 -5.53
CA ASP A 180 4.49 -19.42 -4.12
C ASP A 180 4.65 -18.13 -3.29
N LEU A 181 3.93 -18.07 -2.15
CA LEU A 181 3.93 -16.91 -1.23
C LEU A 181 5.02 -17.08 -0.15
N HIS A 182 5.72 -15.97 0.11
CA HIS A 182 6.79 -15.88 1.11
C HIS A 182 6.60 -14.70 2.06
#